data_81ef8eb25ccf8a255c11f69b1f19b999
#
_entry.id   81ef8eb25ccf8a255c11f69b1f19b999
#
_cell.length_a   1.000
_cell.length_b   1.000
_cell.length_c   1.000
_cell.angle_alpha   90.00
_cell.angle_beta   90.00
_cell.angle_gamma   90.00
#
_symmetry.space_group_name_H-M   'P 1'
#
loop_
_entity.id
_entity.type
_entity.pdbx_description
1 polymer ?
#
loop_
_entity_poly.entity_id
_entity_poly.type
_entity_poly.pdbx_seq_one_letter_code
_entity_poly.pdbx_strand_id
1 'polypeptide(L)' 'MNRREFAQKRREMAAHSIDELVDLLSSEELETRFLAEMCLRDATSV' A
#
# COMPACT_ATOMS: atom_id res chain seq x y z
N MET A 1 -14.47 -0.23 -6.53
CA MET A 1 -13.24 0.40 -7.06
C MET A 1 -12.89 -0.21 -8.40
N ASN A 2 -12.59 0.62 -9.40
CA ASN A 2 -12.19 0.10 -10.70
C ASN A 2 -10.66 -0.08 -10.76
N ARG A 3 -10.21 -0.73 -11.84
CA ARG A 3 -8.80 -1.05 -12.01
C ARG A 3 -7.90 0.18 -12.02
N ARG A 4 -8.36 1.26 -12.64
CA ARG A 4 -7.59 2.49 -12.75
C ARG A 4 -7.38 3.14 -11.40
N GLU A 5 -8.43 3.18 -10.58
CA GLU A 5 -8.36 3.74 -9.24
C GLU A 5 -7.43 2.92 -8.36
N PHE A 6 -7.50 1.61 -8.48
CA PHE A 6 -6.64 0.71 -7.72
C PHE A 6 -5.17 0.93 -8.08
N ALA A 7 -4.87 1.03 -9.38
CA ALA A 7 -3.51 1.23 -9.84
C ALA A 7 -2.96 2.57 -9.37
N GLN A 8 -3.81 3.61 -9.36
CA GLN A 8 -3.41 4.93 -8.89
C GLN A 8 -3.10 4.91 -7.40
N LYS A 9 -3.96 4.30 -6.61
CA LYS A 9 -3.75 4.19 -5.15
C LYS A 9 -2.50 3.39 -4.84
N ARG A 10 -2.26 2.33 -5.58
CA ARG A 10 -1.06 1.53 -5.39
C ARG A 10 0.20 2.33 -5.70
N ARG A 11 0.14 3.16 -6.73
CA ARG A 11 1.26 4.03 -7.11
C ARG A 11 1.55 5.06 -6.04
N GLU A 12 0.48 5.68 -5.49
CA GLU A 12 0.61 6.63 -4.39
C GLU A 12 1.18 5.96 -3.16
N MET A 13 0.73 4.76 -2.86
CA MET A 13 1.20 4.00 -1.71
C MET A 13 2.68 3.66 -1.84
N ALA A 14 3.13 3.33 -3.06
CA ALA A 14 4.52 2.96 -3.31
C ALA A 14 5.48 4.15 -3.13
N ALA A 15 4.95 5.38 -3.11
CA ALA A 15 5.76 6.57 -2.87
C ALA A 15 6.08 6.77 -1.39
N HIS A 16 5.41 6.04 -0.51
CA HIS A 16 5.65 6.12 0.93
C HIS A 16 6.90 5.34 1.32
N SER A 17 7.55 5.79 2.40
CA SER A 17 8.67 5.04 2.95
C SER A 17 8.17 3.76 3.61
N ILE A 18 9.09 2.83 3.87
CA ILE A 18 8.74 1.58 4.55
C ILE A 18 8.13 1.85 5.92
N ASP A 19 8.67 2.83 6.65
CA ASP A 19 8.12 3.19 7.97
C ASP A 19 6.68 3.68 7.86
N GLU A 20 6.39 4.49 6.84
CA GLU A 20 5.05 4.98 6.59
C GLU A 20 4.10 3.83 6.21
N LEU A 21 4.57 2.89 5.41
CA LEU A 21 3.77 1.74 5.02
C LEU A 21 3.44 0.86 6.23
N VAL A 22 4.40 0.69 7.13
CA VAL A 22 4.16 -0.07 8.36
C VAL A 22 3.07 0.61 9.20
N ASP A 23 3.11 1.94 9.30
CA ASP A 23 2.08 2.68 10.01
C ASP A 23 0.71 2.47 9.37
N LEU A 24 0.66 2.44 8.03
CA LEU A 24 -0.58 2.24 7.30
C LEU A 24 -1.19 0.86 7.50
N LEU A 25 -0.39 -0.12 7.90
CA LEU A 25 -0.90 -1.45 8.24
C LEU A 25 -1.87 -1.41 9.42
N SER A 26 -1.79 -0.37 10.23
CA SER A 26 -2.69 -0.19 11.38
C SER A 26 -3.94 0.63 11.03
N SER A 27 -4.09 1.02 9.78
CA SER A 27 -5.24 1.81 9.34
C SER A 27 -6.54 1.06 9.55
N GLU A 28 -7.59 1.79 9.89
CA GLU A 28 -8.92 1.23 10.03
C GLU A 28 -9.53 0.83 8.69
N GLU A 29 -9.03 1.44 7.61
CA GLU A 29 -9.50 1.11 6.27
C GLU A 29 -8.84 -0.16 5.78
N LEU A 30 -9.64 -1.18 5.53
CA LEU A 30 -9.16 -2.47 5.05
C LEU A 30 -8.38 -2.34 3.75
N GLU A 31 -8.88 -1.51 2.84
CA GLU A 31 -8.24 -1.28 1.55
C GLU A 31 -6.84 -0.70 1.73
N THR A 32 -6.69 0.29 2.62
CA THR A 32 -5.41 0.91 2.89
C THR A 32 -4.42 -0.10 3.46
N ARG A 33 -4.86 -0.93 4.39
CA ARG A 33 -4.00 -1.97 4.97
C ARG A 33 -3.56 -2.98 3.91
N PHE A 34 -4.48 -3.35 3.03
CA PHE A 34 -4.19 -4.30 1.97
C PHE A 34 -3.15 -3.74 1.01
N LEU A 35 -3.30 -2.49 0.60
CA LEU A 35 -2.35 -1.85 -0.31
C LEU A 35 -0.98 -1.69 0.34
N ALA A 36 -0.94 -1.31 1.60
CA ALA A 36 0.32 -1.18 2.33
C ALA A 36 1.04 -2.52 2.41
N GLU A 37 0.30 -3.59 2.68
CA GLU A 37 0.86 -4.94 2.74
C GLU A 37 1.44 -5.34 1.40
N MET A 38 0.73 -5.08 0.31
CA MET A 38 1.21 -5.39 -1.03
C MET A 38 2.49 -4.64 -1.36
N CYS A 39 2.54 -3.36 -1.02
CA CYS A 39 3.73 -2.55 -1.30
C CYS A 39 4.92 -3.00 -0.47
N LEU A 40 4.70 -3.35 0.79
CA LEU A 40 5.77 -3.87 1.64
C LEU A 40 6.30 -5.19 1.10
N ARG A 41 5.42 -6.05 0.65
CA ARG A 41 5.81 -7.32 0.06
C ARG A 41 6.66 -7.11 -1.19
N ASP A 42 6.26 -6.18 -2.05
CA ASP A 42 7.01 -5.86 -3.26
C ASP A 42 8.38 -5.28 -2.90
N ALA A 43 8.44 -4.44 -1.88
CA ALA A 43 9.70 -3.80 -1.48
C ALA A 43 10.70 -4.81 -0.90
N THR A 44 10.21 -5.88 -0.28
CA THR A 44 11.06 -6.91 0.30
C THR A 44 11.24 -8.13 -0.60
N SER A 45 10.60 -8.13 -1.77
CA SER A 45 10.72 -9.21 -2.72
C SER A 45 12.09 -9.18 -3.41
N VAL A 46 12.67 -10.33 -3.56
CA VAL A 46 13.97 -10.47 -4.19
C VAL A 46 13.83 -11.02 -5.60
#